data_455c68ae15a00b28fb6e233a78bfbbc3
#
_entry.id   455c68ae15a00b28fb6e233a78bfbbc3
#
_cell.length_a   1.000
_cell.length_b   1.000
_cell.length_c   1.000
_cell.angle_alpha   90.00
_cell.angle_beta   90.00
_cell.angle_gamma   90.00
#
_symmetry.space_group_name_H-M   'P 1'
#
loop_
_entity.id
_entity.type
_entity.pdbx_description
1 polymer ?
#
loop_
_entity_poly.entity_id
_entity_poly.type
_entity_poly.pdbx_seq_one_letter_code
_entity_poly.pdbx_strand_id
1 'polypeptide(L)'
;TDGAPDDTVVPMLRKLDNVDYATFIELPGSASSLSPGVSAKEIFDDGEQLLDACAELGLNIGAVMAVREARLTGEAHAIAAMRRVLDVMREETTAPIANPQRSLGGLIGGEAKLVDATCRNDLSTSLMGPVQTDAVARAMAVLERSATMGVIVAAPTAGSAGVVPGCVLALADHLQLDDEQVMEALYCAAAIGLNLTTSACVAGAEGGCQAEVGSAAAMAAAALVQMMGGTPEQALDASSIALSNLLGLVCDPVGGLVEVPCQNRNAIGVAAAFSSAQLALAGIKSLVPFDQMAHVMLSVGHALPATLRETAKG
;
A
#
# COMPACT_ATOMS: atom_id res chain seq x y z
N THR A 1 4.83 2.21 -25.81
CA THR A 1 5.62 2.81 -26.92
C THR A 1 6.89 3.37 -26.34
N ASP A 2 8.02 2.78 -26.76
CA ASP A 2 9.37 3.16 -26.30
C ASP A 2 9.77 4.50 -26.93
N GLY A 3 9.34 5.62 -26.39
CA GLY A 3 9.72 6.95 -26.88
C GLY A 3 9.00 8.06 -26.15
N ALA A 4 9.56 9.28 -26.22
CA ALA A 4 8.88 10.48 -25.78
C ALA A 4 7.48 10.56 -26.40
N PRO A 5 6.47 11.07 -25.68
CA PRO A 5 5.13 11.17 -26.22
C PRO A 5 5.20 11.94 -27.53
N ASP A 6 4.70 11.34 -28.58
CA ASP A 6 4.55 12.02 -29.86
C ASP A 6 3.56 13.17 -29.61
N ASP A 7 4.02 14.40 -29.78
CA ASP A 7 3.22 15.62 -29.58
C ASP A 7 1.94 15.63 -30.43
N THR A 8 1.79 14.68 -31.36
CA THR A 8 0.60 14.49 -32.19
C THR A 8 -0.47 13.63 -31.53
N VAL A 9 -0.12 12.73 -30.59
CA VAL A 9 -1.06 11.73 -30.02
C VAL A 9 -2.15 12.40 -29.20
N VAL A 10 -1.81 13.28 -28.26
CA VAL A 10 -2.82 13.96 -27.42
C VAL A 10 -3.78 14.82 -28.25
N PRO A 11 -3.32 15.65 -29.20
CA PRO A 11 -4.21 16.40 -30.10
C PRO A 11 -5.08 15.48 -30.98
N MET A 12 -4.56 14.31 -31.38
CA MET A 12 -5.32 13.33 -32.16
C MET A 12 -6.42 12.68 -31.33
N LEU A 13 -6.14 12.29 -30.09
CA LEU A 13 -7.12 11.72 -29.16
C LEU A 13 -8.26 12.71 -28.85
N ARG A 14 -7.95 14.00 -28.70
CA ARG A 14 -8.95 15.06 -28.47
C ARG A 14 -9.89 15.32 -29.62
N LYS A 15 -9.60 14.79 -30.81
CA LYS A 15 -10.46 14.91 -32.01
C LYS A 15 -11.42 13.73 -32.17
N LEU A 16 -11.30 12.69 -31.33
CA LEU A 16 -12.23 11.56 -31.38
C LEU A 16 -13.57 11.93 -30.74
N ASP A 17 -14.66 11.49 -31.36
CA ASP A 17 -15.98 11.60 -30.77
C ASP A 17 -16.01 10.86 -29.42
N ASN A 18 -16.60 11.48 -28.40
CA ASN A 18 -16.69 10.99 -27.02
C ASN A 18 -15.39 11.04 -26.20
N VAL A 19 -14.40 11.85 -26.60
CA VAL A 19 -13.22 12.17 -25.78
C VAL A 19 -13.30 13.62 -25.33
N ASP A 20 -13.77 13.84 -24.10
CA ASP A 20 -13.91 15.19 -23.55
C ASP A 20 -12.56 15.78 -23.13
N TYR A 21 -11.63 14.92 -22.69
CA TYR A 21 -10.30 15.34 -22.23
C TYR A 21 -9.25 14.26 -22.50
N ALA A 22 -8.09 14.67 -22.97
CA ALA A 22 -6.90 13.83 -23.08
C ALA A 22 -5.65 14.63 -22.70
N THR A 23 -4.81 14.03 -21.87
CA THR A 23 -3.50 14.57 -21.50
C THR A 23 -2.47 13.46 -21.39
N PHE A 24 -1.21 13.82 -21.47
CA PHE A 24 -0.12 12.90 -21.17
C PHE A 24 0.25 13.05 -19.69
N ILE A 25 0.35 11.92 -19.02
CA ILE A 25 0.84 11.84 -17.64
C ILE A 25 2.06 10.94 -17.65
N GLU A 26 3.21 11.49 -17.28
CA GLU A 26 4.42 10.70 -17.06
C GLU A 26 4.32 10.04 -15.68
N LEU A 27 4.24 8.70 -15.69
CA LEU A 27 4.19 7.94 -14.43
C LEU A 27 5.62 7.74 -13.93
N PRO A 28 5.89 8.04 -12.64
CA PRO A 28 7.16 7.66 -12.01
C PRO A 28 7.39 6.15 -12.16
N GLY A 29 8.58 5.74 -12.60
CA GLY A 29 8.89 4.33 -12.86
C GLY A 29 8.36 3.78 -14.19
N SER A 30 7.79 4.62 -15.07
CA SER A 30 7.47 4.22 -16.45
C SER A 30 8.76 3.93 -17.25
N ALA A 31 8.63 3.13 -18.32
CA ALA A 31 9.78 2.81 -19.18
C ALA A 31 10.52 4.04 -19.71
N SER A 32 9.82 5.20 -19.83
CA SER A 32 10.41 6.48 -20.22
C SER A 32 11.31 7.13 -19.15
N SER A 33 11.16 6.72 -17.88
CA SER A 33 11.99 7.22 -16.77
C SER A 33 13.18 6.32 -16.43
N LEU A 34 13.34 5.19 -17.11
CA LEU A 34 14.48 4.29 -16.91
C LEU A 34 15.78 4.90 -17.42
N SER A 35 16.86 4.70 -16.68
CA SER A 35 18.19 5.05 -17.14
C SER A 35 18.55 4.23 -18.39
N PRO A 36 19.21 4.84 -19.40
CA PRO A 36 19.57 4.12 -20.64
C PRO A 36 20.41 2.87 -20.34
N GLY A 37 19.99 1.73 -20.86
CA GLY A 37 20.72 0.46 -20.73
C GLY A 37 20.39 -0.37 -19.49
N VAL A 38 19.45 0.08 -18.66
CA VAL A 38 19.00 -0.67 -17.47
C VAL A 38 17.75 -1.50 -17.82
N SER A 39 17.80 -2.81 -17.53
CA SER A 39 16.64 -3.68 -17.61
C SER A 39 15.81 -3.56 -16.32
N ALA A 40 14.48 -3.50 -16.42
CA ALA A 40 13.59 -3.46 -15.26
C ALA A 40 13.67 -4.71 -14.35
N LYS A 41 14.36 -5.79 -14.83
CA LYS A 41 14.45 -7.09 -14.17
C LYS A 41 15.74 -7.33 -13.36
N GLU A 42 16.49 -6.28 -13.02
CA GLU A 42 17.91 -6.46 -12.67
C GLU A 42 18.22 -6.81 -11.22
N ILE A 43 17.28 -6.84 -10.26
CA ILE A 43 17.63 -7.16 -8.87
C ILE A 43 16.79 -8.30 -8.29
N PHE A 44 15.48 -8.27 -8.45
CA PHE A 44 14.58 -9.34 -8.00
C PHE A 44 13.23 -9.25 -8.75
N ASP A 45 12.62 -10.43 -8.98
CA ASP A 45 11.28 -10.59 -9.57
C ASP A 45 10.28 -11.24 -8.59
N ASP A 46 10.79 -11.87 -7.51
CA ASP A 46 10.00 -12.57 -6.49
C ASP A 46 10.62 -12.43 -5.10
N GLY A 47 9.98 -13.02 -4.08
CA GLY A 47 10.42 -12.93 -2.69
C GLY A 47 11.69 -13.72 -2.42
N GLU A 48 11.91 -14.85 -3.08
CA GLU A 48 13.15 -15.63 -2.94
C GLU A 48 14.35 -14.84 -3.46
N GLN A 49 14.25 -14.27 -4.65
CA GLN A 49 15.29 -13.40 -5.22
C GLN A 49 15.50 -12.12 -4.39
N LEU A 50 14.44 -11.59 -3.77
CA LEU A 50 14.57 -10.45 -2.86
C LEU A 50 15.40 -10.81 -1.63
N LEU A 51 15.21 -12.00 -1.04
CA LEU A 51 16.04 -12.49 0.06
C LEU A 51 17.50 -12.71 -0.36
N ASP A 52 17.70 -13.29 -1.52
CA ASP A 52 19.04 -13.49 -2.09
C ASP A 52 19.75 -12.14 -2.27
N ALA A 53 19.06 -11.14 -2.83
CA ALA A 53 19.62 -9.80 -2.98
C ALA A 53 19.94 -9.14 -1.63
N CYS A 54 19.09 -9.33 -0.61
CA CYS A 54 19.38 -8.86 0.74
C CYS A 54 20.66 -9.50 1.31
N ALA A 55 20.81 -10.81 1.13
CA ALA A 55 21.97 -11.56 1.60
C ALA A 55 23.25 -11.17 0.85
N GLU A 56 23.20 -11.07 -0.48
CA GLU A 56 24.35 -10.71 -1.33
C GLU A 56 24.86 -9.28 -1.06
N LEU A 57 23.94 -8.34 -0.87
CA LEU A 57 24.28 -6.94 -0.63
C LEU A 57 24.52 -6.62 0.85
N GLY A 58 24.14 -7.51 1.77
CA GLY A 58 24.17 -7.24 3.21
C GLY A 58 23.22 -6.11 3.63
N LEU A 59 22.07 -5.97 2.93
CA LEU A 59 21.09 -4.91 3.11
C LEU A 59 19.73 -5.48 3.54
N ASN A 60 18.89 -4.64 4.15
CA ASN A 60 17.49 -4.97 4.40
C ASN A 60 16.64 -4.76 3.12
N ILE A 61 15.37 -5.17 3.16
CA ILE A 61 14.46 -5.10 1.99
C ILE A 61 14.31 -3.66 1.46
N GLY A 62 14.13 -2.69 2.36
CA GLY A 62 13.93 -1.29 1.96
C GLY A 62 15.16 -0.72 1.26
N ALA A 63 16.34 -1.00 1.78
CA ALA A 63 17.60 -0.56 1.16
C ALA A 63 17.84 -1.24 -0.20
N VAL A 64 17.53 -2.54 -0.34
CA VAL A 64 17.59 -3.25 -1.65
C VAL A 64 16.64 -2.61 -2.66
N MET A 65 15.41 -2.30 -2.24
CA MET A 65 14.44 -1.63 -3.12
C MET A 65 14.89 -0.23 -3.50
N ALA A 66 15.46 0.55 -2.57
CA ALA A 66 16.02 1.87 -2.86
C ALA A 66 17.17 1.80 -3.88
N VAL A 67 18.05 0.81 -3.76
CA VAL A 67 19.12 0.54 -4.75
C VAL A 67 18.51 0.21 -6.12
N ARG A 68 17.46 -0.63 -6.15
CA ARG A 68 16.76 -0.96 -7.39
C ARG A 68 16.20 0.30 -8.07
N GLU A 69 15.45 1.11 -7.33
CA GLU A 69 14.87 2.36 -7.86
C GLU A 69 15.95 3.36 -8.33
N ALA A 70 17.03 3.48 -7.57
CA ALA A 70 18.16 4.32 -7.95
C ALA A 70 18.84 3.86 -9.24
N ARG A 71 18.94 2.55 -9.49
CA ARG A 71 19.45 1.99 -10.75
C ARG A 71 18.51 2.27 -11.93
N LEU A 72 17.20 2.17 -11.71
CA LEU A 72 16.19 2.36 -12.75
C LEU A 72 16.04 3.84 -13.15
N THR A 73 15.96 4.74 -12.18
CA THR A 73 15.55 6.14 -12.39
C THR A 73 16.64 7.17 -12.08
N GLY A 74 17.74 6.74 -11.49
CA GLY A 74 18.77 7.61 -10.93
C GLY A 74 18.51 7.96 -9.47
N GLU A 75 19.57 7.96 -8.65
CA GLU A 75 19.49 8.12 -7.19
C GLU A 75 18.74 9.39 -6.74
N ALA A 76 19.11 10.55 -7.34
CA ALA A 76 18.48 11.82 -7.00
C ALA A 76 16.97 11.83 -7.31
N HIS A 77 16.55 11.17 -8.40
CA HIS A 77 15.14 11.06 -8.77
C HIS A 77 14.40 10.14 -7.82
N ALA A 78 14.96 8.96 -7.51
CA ALA A 78 14.36 8.00 -6.59
C ALA A 78 14.13 8.62 -5.20
N ILE A 79 15.11 9.30 -4.64
CA ILE A 79 15.00 10.01 -3.35
C ILE A 79 13.91 11.09 -3.42
N ALA A 80 13.93 11.94 -4.47
CA ALA A 80 12.96 13.02 -4.60
C ALA A 80 11.53 12.50 -4.79
N ALA A 81 11.35 11.37 -5.50
CA ALA A 81 10.06 10.73 -5.69
C ALA A 81 9.53 10.15 -4.36
N MET A 82 10.36 9.41 -3.61
CA MET A 82 9.94 8.85 -2.33
C MET A 82 9.66 9.95 -1.29
N ARG A 83 10.41 11.06 -1.30
CA ARG A 83 10.11 12.20 -0.43
C ARG A 83 8.74 12.81 -0.72
N ARG A 84 8.37 12.97 -2.00
CA ARG A 84 7.01 13.43 -2.36
C ARG A 84 5.94 12.44 -1.91
N VAL A 85 6.19 11.13 -2.00
CA VAL A 85 5.29 10.11 -1.46
C VAL A 85 5.09 10.30 0.05
N LEU A 86 6.17 10.45 0.80
CA LEU A 86 6.13 10.69 2.24
C LEU A 86 5.37 11.98 2.59
N ASP A 87 5.60 13.06 1.87
CA ASP A 87 4.93 14.35 2.11
C ASP A 87 3.40 14.22 1.91
N VAL A 88 2.97 13.56 0.82
CA VAL A 88 1.55 13.30 0.58
C VAL A 88 0.97 12.39 1.65
N MET A 89 1.66 11.30 2.01
CA MET A 89 1.21 10.37 3.05
C MET A 89 1.03 11.05 4.42
N ARG A 90 1.89 12.00 4.76
CA ARG A 90 1.72 12.81 5.98
C ARG A 90 0.48 13.71 5.92
N GLU A 91 0.24 14.35 4.78
CA GLU A 91 -0.93 15.21 4.62
C GLU A 91 -2.23 14.39 4.64
N GLU A 92 -2.31 13.31 3.84
CA GLU A 92 -3.52 12.50 3.72
C GLU A 92 -3.93 11.81 5.02
N THR A 93 -2.98 11.50 5.90
CA THR A 93 -3.23 10.86 7.20
C THR A 93 -3.63 11.84 8.30
N THR A 94 -3.36 13.13 8.15
CA THR A 94 -3.56 14.12 9.22
C THR A 94 -4.61 15.17 8.90
N ALA A 95 -4.69 15.64 7.66
CA ALA A 95 -5.60 16.72 7.27
C ALA A 95 -7.09 16.39 7.51
N PRO A 96 -7.61 15.17 7.22
CA PRO A 96 -9.01 14.83 7.49
C PRO A 96 -9.32 14.73 8.98
N ILE A 97 -8.37 14.32 9.81
CA ILE A 97 -8.52 14.30 11.28
C ILE A 97 -8.67 15.73 11.80
N ALA A 98 -7.81 16.63 11.32
CA ALA A 98 -7.85 18.04 11.73
C ALA A 98 -9.12 18.76 11.24
N ASN A 99 -9.50 18.54 9.98
CA ASN A 99 -10.62 19.18 9.32
C ASN A 99 -11.49 18.18 8.55
N PRO A 100 -12.36 17.40 9.23
CA PRO A 100 -13.22 16.41 8.60
C PRO A 100 -14.16 17.02 7.57
N GLN A 101 -14.32 16.31 6.45
CA GLN A 101 -15.27 16.69 5.40
C GLN A 101 -16.14 15.49 5.05
N ARG A 102 -17.40 15.75 4.68
CA ARG A 102 -18.29 14.71 4.20
C ARG A 102 -17.85 14.25 2.81
N SER A 103 -17.80 12.92 2.60
CA SER A 103 -17.49 12.33 1.32
C SER A 103 -18.51 12.68 0.23
N LEU A 104 -18.15 12.51 -1.04
CA LEU A 104 -19.07 12.76 -2.16
C LEU A 104 -20.29 11.84 -2.14
N GLY A 105 -20.13 10.59 -1.76
CA GLY A 105 -21.26 9.65 -1.58
C GLY A 105 -22.05 9.89 -0.31
N GLY A 106 -21.49 10.65 0.61
CA GLY A 106 -22.13 11.01 1.87
C GLY A 106 -22.19 9.87 2.90
N LEU A 107 -21.42 8.78 2.71
CA LEU A 107 -21.45 7.63 3.61
C LEU A 107 -20.43 7.73 4.73
N ILE A 108 -19.30 8.41 4.49
CA ILE A 108 -18.21 8.60 5.48
C ILE A 108 -17.85 10.08 5.62
N GLY A 109 -17.11 10.42 6.70
CA GLY A 109 -16.55 11.74 6.93
C GLY A 109 -16.59 12.15 8.40
N GLY A 110 -15.42 12.02 9.07
CA GLY A 110 -15.21 12.38 10.46
C GLY A 110 -15.00 11.20 11.41
N GLU A 111 -15.12 9.96 10.93
CA GLU A 111 -14.91 8.74 11.71
C GLU A 111 -13.43 8.62 12.16
N ALA A 112 -12.48 9.01 11.30
CA ALA A 112 -11.06 9.05 11.62
C ALA A 112 -10.78 9.93 12.85
N LYS A 113 -11.42 11.11 12.93
CA LYS A 113 -11.32 12.01 14.09
C LYS A 113 -11.92 11.41 15.35
N LEU A 114 -13.00 10.64 15.26
CA LEU A 114 -13.59 9.96 16.40
C LEU A 114 -12.64 8.91 16.97
N VAL A 115 -11.97 8.12 16.10
CA VAL A 115 -10.97 7.14 16.53
C VAL A 115 -9.74 7.84 17.13
N ASP A 116 -9.20 8.87 16.49
CA ASP A 116 -8.07 9.67 17.01
C ASP A 116 -8.36 10.22 18.42
N ALA A 117 -9.57 10.69 18.67
CA ALA A 117 -9.97 11.18 19.97
C ALA A 117 -9.89 10.12 21.08
N THR A 118 -10.09 8.85 20.77
CA THR A 118 -9.95 7.75 21.76
C THR A 118 -8.49 7.49 22.12
N CYS A 119 -7.55 7.73 21.19
CA CYS A 119 -6.13 7.61 21.45
C CYS A 119 -5.59 8.67 22.42
N ARG A 120 -6.13 9.89 22.32
CA ARG A 120 -5.65 11.05 23.08
C ARG A 120 -6.24 11.16 24.48
N ASN A 121 -7.44 10.63 24.71
CA ASN A 121 -8.22 10.94 25.89
C ASN A 121 -8.01 10.01 27.09
N ASP A 122 -7.58 8.80 26.93
CA ASP A 122 -7.13 7.89 27.99
C ASP A 122 -6.83 6.49 27.43
N LEU A 123 -5.83 5.80 27.98
CA LEU A 123 -5.55 4.38 27.73
C LEU A 123 -6.75 3.47 28.03
N SER A 124 -7.69 3.91 28.86
CA SER A 124 -8.90 3.14 29.20
C SER A 124 -9.90 3.01 28.06
N THR A 125 -9.80 3.84 27.01
CA THR A 125 -10.73 3.83 25.86
C THR A 125 -10.15 3.18 24.61
N SER A 126 -8.84 2.86 24.59
CA SER A 126 -8.18 2.21 23.46
C SER A 126 -7.92 0.73 23.74
N LEU A 127 -8.66 -0.14 23.06
CA LEU A 127 -8.48 -1.60 23.15
C LEU A 127 -7.20 -2.09 22.47
N MET A 128 -6.69 -1.34 21.48
CA MET A 128 -5.54 -1.72 20.64
C MET A 128 -4.22 -1.08 21.13
N GLY A 129 -4.28 -0.25 22.15
CA GLY A 129 -3.14 0.56 22.57
C GLY A 129 -2.90 1.77 21.66
N PRO A 130 -2.00 2.73 22.06
CA PRO A 130 -1.90 4.03 21.41
C PRO A 130 -1.42 3.95 19.96
N VAL A 131 -0.38 3.17 19.68
CA VAL A 131 0.24 3.12 18.33
C VAL A 131 -0.73 2.56 17.30
N GLN A 132 -1.37 1.42 17.60
CA GLN A 132 -2.28 0.80 16.65
C GLN A 132 -3.58 1.60 16.51
N THR A 133 -4.05 2.27 17.56
CA THR A 133 -5.22 3.16 17.47
C THR A 133 -4.94 4.37 16.59
N ASP A 134 -3.76 5.00 16.74
CA ASP A 134 -3.30 6.08 15.86
C ASP A 134 -3.19 5.62 14.41
N ALA A 135 -2.60 4.43 14.17
CA ALA A 135 -2.51 3.85 12.85
C ALA A 135 -3.89 3.63 12.20
N VAL A 136 -4.87 3.16 12.96
CA VAL A 136 -6.26 3.01 12.48
C VAL A 136 -6.89 4.35 12.15
N ALA A 137 -6.73 5.37 13.00
CA ALA A 137 -7.26 6.70 12.74
C ALA A 137 -6.67 7.30 11.45
N ARG A 138 -5.36 7.20 11.27
CA ARG A 138 -4.64 7.64 10.06
C ARG A 138 -5.10 6.88 8.82
N ALA A 139 -5.25 5.56 8.90
CA ALA A 139 -5.71 4.76 7.78
C ALA A 139 -7.13 5.12 7.33
N MET A 140 -8.03 5.38 8.28
CA MET A 140 -9.39 5.85 7.98
C MET A 140 -9.38 7.26 7.38
N ALA A 141 -8.49 8.15 7.84
CA ALA A 141 -8.34 9.50 7.32
C ALA A 141 -7.99 9.51 5.82
N VAL A 142 -7.11 8.61 5.37
CA VAL A 142 -6.75 8.50 3.95
C VAL A 142 -7.99 8.20 3.10
N LEU A 143 -8.88 7.31 3.55
CA LEU A 143 -10.12 7.01 2.83
C LEU A 143 -11.09 8.21 2.82
N GLU A 144 -11.17 8.98 3.91
CA GLU A 144 -11.93 10.24 3.93
C GLU A 144 -11.33 11.25 2.93
N ARG A 145 -10.00 11.35 2.86
CA ARG A 145 -9.31 12.21 1.90
C ARG A 145 -9.60 11.81 0.46
N SER A 146 -9.51 10.51 0.16
CA SER A 146 -9.83 9.95 -1.15
C SER A 146 -11.29 10.22 -1.55
N ALA A 147 -12.23 9.95 -0.65
CA ALA A 147 -13.66 10.10 -0.89
C ALA A 147 -14.13 11.57 -1.02
N THR A 148 -13.29 12.53 -0.68
CA THR A 148 -13.48 13.97 -0.92
C THR A 148 -12.69 14.49 -2.13
N MET A 149 -12.18 13.60 -2.99
CA MET A 149 -11.36 13.94 -4.16
C MET A 149 -10.03 14.62 -3.84
N GLY A 150 -9.50 14.41 -2.64
CA GLY A 150 -8.17 14.85 -2.27
C GLY A 150 -7.06 13.98 -2.88
N VAL A 151 -5.85 14.52 -2.91
CA VAL A 151 -4.67 13.76 -3.36
C VAL A 151 -4.30 12.74 -2.30
N ILE A 152 -4.07 11.49 -2.74
CA ILE A 152 -3.60 10.36 -1.93
C ILE A 152 -2.50 9.58 -2.66
N VAL A 153 -1.77 8.77 -1.92
CA VAL A 153 -0.86 7.76 -2.48
C VAL A 153 -1.57 6.41 -2.48
N ALA A 154 -1.79 5.82 -3.65
CA ALA A 154 -2.31 4.46 -3.75
C ALA A 154 -1.25 3.43 -3.26
N ALA A 155 -1.62 2.57 -2.29
CA ALA A 155 -0.70 1.61 -1.69
C ALA A 155 -1.40 0.28 -1.31
N PRO A 156 -1.55 -0.71 -2.22
CA PRO A 156 -1.26 -0.63 -3.66
C PRO A 156 -2.38 0.02 -4.48
N THR A 157 -3.62 0.12 -3.95
CA THR A 157 -4.79 0.72 -4.62
C THR A 157 -5.40 1.85 -3.79
N ALA A 158 -6.28 2.64 -4.38
CA ALA A 158 -6.99 3.71 -3.67
C ALA A 158 -7.89 3.15 -2.54
N GLY A 159 -8.51 1.98 -2.75
CA GLY A 159 -9.40 1.34 -1.75
C GLY A 159 -8.68 0.85 -0.50
N SER A 160 -7.37 0.65 -0.56
CA SER A 160 -6.53 0.20 0.55
C SER A 160 -5.42 1.18 0.95
N ALA A 161 -5.45 2.39 0.37
CA ALA A 161 -4.38 3.38 0.45
C ALA A 161 -3.99 3.79 1.89
N GLY A 162 -4.89 3.62 2.85
CA GLY A 162 -4.65 4.03 4.24
C GLY A 162 -3.79 3.09 5.07
N VAL A 163 -3.72 1.79 4.71
CA VAL A 163 -3.08 0.78 5.57
C VAL A 163 -1.59 1.05 5.74
N VAL A 164 -0.86 1.21 4.64
CA VAL A 164 0.60 1.42 4.66
C VAL A 164 0.97 2.73 5.38
N PRO A 165 0.46 3.91 4.99
CA PRO A 165 0.84 5.14 5.67
C PRO A 165 0.36 5.18 7.12
N GLY A 166 -0.83 4.63 7.42
CA GLY A 166 -1.33 4.53 8.79
C GLY A 166 -0.37 3.75 9.69
N CYS A 167 0.06 2.56 9.26
CA CYS A 167 0.99 1.71 10.01
C CYS A 167 2.38 2.34 10.14
N VAL A 168 2.97 2.75 9.02
CA VAL A 168 4.36 3.23 8.98
C VAL A 168 4.50 4.54 9.75
N LEU A 169 3.62 5.52 9.52
CA LEU A 169 3.74 6.84 10.17
C LEU A 169 3.42 6.79 11.67
N ALA A 170 2.42 5.99 12.09
CA ALA A 170 2.12 5.85 13.52
C ALA A 170 3.28 5.20 14.29
N LEU A 171 3.90 4.15 13.72
CA LEU A 171 5.07 3.52 14.34
C LEU A 171 6.30 4.42 14.29
N ALA A 172 6.52 5.13 13.17
CA ALA A 172 7.63 6.07 13.03
C ALA A 172 7.58 7.19 14.06
N ASP A 173 6.41 7.79 14.29
CA ASP A 173 6.23 8.82 15.32
C ASP A 173 6.48 8.26 16.72
N HIS A 174 6.04 7.03 17.00
CA HIS A 174 6.28 6.38 18.29
C HIS A 174 7.75 6.07 18.53
N LEU A 175 8.47 5.63 17.50
CA LEU A 175 9.91 5.33 17.56
C LEU A 175 10.79 6.57 17.35
N GLN A 176 10.22 7.72 17.02
CA GLN A 176 10.92 8.97 16.71
C GLN A 176 11.93 8.82 15.54
N LEU A 177 11.52 8.09 14.49
CA LEU A 177 12.34 7.87 13.30
C LEU A 177 12.44 9.15 12.45
N ASP A 178 13.59 9.32 11.81
CA ASP A 178 13.79 10.40 10.84
C ASP A 178 13.19 10.07 9.45
N ASP A 179 13.19 11.06 8.56
CA ASP A 179 12.60 10.92 7.22
C ASP A 179 13.29 9.84 6.37
N GLU A 180 14.58 9.62 6.55
CA GLU A 180 15.34 8.63 5.80
C GLU A 180 14.94 7.22 6.22
N GLN A 181 14.80 6.98 7.51
CA GLN A 181 14.33 5.72 8.07
C GLN A 181 12.87 5.43 7.65
N VAL A 182 12.02 6.45 7.64
CA VAL A 182 10.62 6.30 7.17
C VAL A 182 10.56 6.00 5.69
N MET A 183 11.33 6.70 4.85
CA MET A 183 11.41 6.40 3.42
C MET A 183 11.93 4.99 3.15
N GLU A 184 12.89 4.50 3.93
CA GLU A 184 13.39 3.12 3.82
C GLU A 184 12.30 2.10 4.17
N ALA A 185 11.47 2.35 5.19
CA ALA A 185 10.32 1.51 5.50
C ALA A 185 9.26 1.52 4.38
N LEU A 186 9.03 2.68 3.74
CA LEU A 186 8.15 2.78 2.57
C LEU A 186 8.71 2.03 1.36
N TYR A 187 10.02 2.03 1.15
CA TYR A 187 10.66 1.19 0.15
C TYR A 187 10.49 -0.30 0.46
N CYS A 188 10.57 -0.71 1.73
CA CYS A 188 10.25 -2.09 2.12
C CYS A 188 8.82 -2.47 1.74
N ALA A 189 7.85 -1.64 2.07
CA ALA A 189 6.46 -1.84 1.65
C ALA A 189 6.33 -1.92 0.11
N ALA A 190 7.03 -1.04 -0.61
CA ALA A 190 7.02 -1.00 -2.07
C ALA A 190 7.59 -2.28 -2.71
N ALA A 191 8.64 -2.89 -2.14
CA ALA A 191 9.18 -4.16 -2.61
C ALA A 191 8.15 -5.30 -2.55
N ILE A 192 7.43 -5.40 -1.43
CA ILE A 192 6.34 -6.38 -1.28
C ILE A 192 5.21 -6.10 -2.27
N GLY A 193 4.80 -4.83 -2.41
CA GLY A 193 3.76 -4.42 -3.35
C GLY A 193 4.13 -4.71 -4.80
N LEU A 194 5.40 -4.53 -5.18
CA LEU A 194 5.92 -4.86 -6.50
C LEU A 194 5.78 -6.36 -6.78
N ASN A 195 6.26 -7.22 -5.86
CA ASN A 195 6.15 -8.67 -6.03
C ASN A 195 4.69 -9.12 -6.16
N LEU A 196 3.77 -8.57 -5.36
CA LEU A 196 2.33 -8.89 -5.44
C LEU A 196 1.71 -8.41 -6.78
N THR A 197 2.15 -7.26 -7.28
CA THR A 197 1.65 -6.72 -8.57
C THR A 197 2.14 -7.56 -9.75
N THR A 198 3.35 -8.09 -9.69
CA THR A 198 3.95 -8.87 -10.79
C THR A 198 3.57 -10.35 -10.76
N SER A 199 3.43 -10.96 -9.58
CA SER A 199 3.19 -12.40 -9.41
C SER A 199 1.73 -12.77 -9.10
N ALA A 200 0.90 -11.80 -8.76
CA ALA A 200 -0.50 -12.01 -8.41
C ALA A 200 -1.40 -10.93 -9.03
N CYS A 201 -2.31 -10.37 -8.23
CA CYS A 201 -3.19 -9.28 -8.60
C CYS A 201 -3.42 -8.37 -7.39
N VAL A 202 -3.50 -7.07 -7.61
CA VAL A 202 -3.81 -6.10 -6.55
C VAL A 202 -5.17 -5.39 -6.77
N ALA A 203 -5.89 -5.72 -7.84
CA ALA A 203 -7.16 -5.08 -8.18
C ALA A 203 -8.36 -5.78 -7.54
N GLY A 204 -9.24 -5.02 -6.88
CA GLY A 204 -10.46 -5.54 -6.25
C GLY A 204 -11.44 -6.18 -7.25
N ALA A 205 -11.55 -5.61 -8.45
CA ALA A 205 -12.39 -6.11 -9.54
C ALA A 205 -11.93 -7.48 -10.07
N GLU A 206 -10.67 -7.84 -9.91
CA GLU A 206 -10.11 -9.12 -10.33
C GLU A 206 -10.01 -10.10 -9.15
N GLY A 207 -9.39 -9.68 -8.07
CA GLY A 207 -9.02 -10.55 -6.96
C GLY A 207 -9.86 -10.40 -5.69
N GLY A 208 -10.86 -9.51 -5.67
CA GLY A 208 -11.58 -9.16 -4.45
C GLY A 208 -10.78 -8.22 -3.54
N CYS A 209 -11.35 -7.82 -2.42
CA CYS A 209 -10.69 -6.92 -1.48
C CYS A 209 -9.45 -7.55 -0.79
N GLN A 210 -9.32 -8.88 -0.82
CA GLN A 210 -8.08 -9.57 -0.42
C GLN A 210 -6.87 -9.09 -1.24
N ALA A 211 -7.08 -8.82 -2.54
CA ALA A 211 -6.04 -8.30 -3.42
C ALA A 211 -5.65 -6.85 -3.07
N GLU A 212 -6.58 -6.05 -2.58
CA GLU A 212 -6.33 -4.67 -2.16
C GLU A 212 -5.83 -4.59 -0.72
N VAL A 213 -6.74 -4.84 0.25
CA VAL A 213 -6.45 -4.72 1.69
C VAL A 213 -5.49 -5.80 2.17
N GLY A 214 -5.58 -7.03 1.61
CA GLY A 214 -4.62 -8.10 1.92
C GLY A 214 -3.21 -7.74 1.49
N SER A 215 -3.05 -7.23 0.26
CA SER A 215 -1.74 -6.74 -0.23
C SER A 215 -1.23 -5.56 0.59
N ALA A 216 -2.08 -4.57 0.90
CA ALA A 216 -1.69 -3.43 1.72
C ALA A 216 -1.27 -3.86 3.14
N ALA A 217 -1.97 -4.83 3.74
CA ALA A 217 -1.63 -5.38 5.05
C ALA A 217 -0.30 -6.15 5.01
N ALA A 218 -0.02 -6.90 3.94
CA ALA A 218 1.26 -7.58 3.73
C ALA A 218 2.42 -6.59 3.58
N MET A 219 2.24 -5.54 2.76
CA MET A 219 3.18 -4.43 2.58
C MET A 219 3.50 -3.74 3.92
N ALA A 220 2.47 -3.41 4.67
CA ALA A 220 2.62 -2.77 5.98
C ALA A 220 3.28 -3.70 7.01
N ALA A 221 2.91 -4.99 7.04
CA ALA A 221 3.48 -5.96 7.97
C ALA A 221 5.01 -6.10 7.79
N ALA A 222 5.48 -6.19 6.55
CA ALA A 222 6.92 -6.22 6.24
C ALA A 222 7.63 -4.95 6.71
N ALA A 223 7.06 -3.78 6.41
CA ALA A 223 7.61 -2.50 6.83
C ALA A 223 7.70 -2.39 8.36
N LEU A 224 6.65 -2.80 9.08
CA LEU A 224 6.65 -2.83 10.56
C LEU A 224 7.74 -3.75 11.12
N VAL A 225 7.92 -4.95 10.53
CA VAL A 225 9.00 -5.87 10.92
C VAL A 225 10.37 -5.23 10.74
N GLN A 226 10.62 -4.62 9.57
CA GLN A 226 11.88 -3.94 9.30
C GLN A 226 12.13 -2.77 10.25
N MET A 227 11.12 -1.92 10.50
CA MET A 227 11.22 -0.79 11.45
C MET A 227 11.54 -1.23 12.87
N MET A 228 11.12 -2.43 13.26
CA MET A 228 11.40 -3.03 14.57
C MET A 228 12.73 -3.82 14.60
N GLY A 229 13.52 -3.77 13.53
CA GLY A 229 14.81 -4.45 13.44
C GLY A 229 14.74 -5.94 13.16
N GLY A 230 13.61 -6.43 12.63
CA GLY A 230 13.46 -7.82 12.19
C GLY A 230 14.24 -8.11 10.91
N THR A 231 14.40 -9.40 10.59
CA THR A 231 15.14 -9.85 9.41
C THR A 231 14.29 -9.81 8.14
N PRO A 232 14.89 -9.82 6.93
CA PRO A 232 14.16 -9.94 5.67
C PRO A 232 13.22 -11.15 5.61
N GLU A 233 13.64 -12.30 6.15
CA GLU A 233 12.82 -13.51 6.21
C GLU A 233 11.60 -13.31 7.10
N GLN A 234 11.76 -12.67 8.26
CA GLN A 234 10.64 -12.32 9.13
C GLN A 234 9.67 -11.35 8.47
N ALA A 235 10.16 -10.42 7.64
CA ALA A 235 9.31 -9.51 6.89
C ALA A 235 8.46 -10.26 5.84
N LEU A 236 9.03 -11.23 5.13
CA LEU A 236 8.27 -12.08 4.20
C LEU A 236 7.32 -13.03 4.94
N ASP A 237 7.71 -13.59 6.08
CA ASP A 237 6.82 -14.37 6.95
C ASP A 237 5.60 -13.54 7.38
N ALA A 238 5.83 -12.29 7.85
CA ALA A 238 4.76 -11.37 8.23
C ALA A 238 3.82 -11.08 7.05
N SER A 239 4.37 -10.84 5.86
CA SER A 239 3.60 -10.61 4.64
C SER A 239 2.72 -11.80 4.29
N SER A 240 3.28 -13.01 4.32
CA SER A 240 2.54 -14.25 4.05
C SER A 240 1.45 -14.50 5.09
N ILE A 241 1.74 -14.28 6.38
CA ILE A 241 0.75 -14.39 7.47
C ILE A 241 -0.40 -13.40 7.24
N ALA A 242 -0.11 -12.13 6.89
CA ALA A 242 -1.13 -11.13 6.64
C ALA A 242 -2.05 -11.53 5.48
N LEU A 243 -1.48 -11.98 4.35
CA LEU A 243 -2.25 -12.46 3.20
C LEU A 243 -3.13 -13.64 3.57
N SER A 244 -2.58 -14.68 4.22
CA SER A 244 -3.31 -15.90 4.55
C SER A 244 -4.55 -15.64 5.40
N ASN A 245 -4.51 -14.65 6.29
CA ASN A 245 -5.61 -14.30 7.19
C ASN A 245 -6.68 -13.40 6.56
N LEU A 246 -6.45 -12.88 5.35
CA LEU A 246 -7.38 -12.03 4.61
C LEU A 246 -7.89 -12.69 3.32
N LEU A 247 -7.53 -13.97 3.06
CA LEU A 247 -8.04 -14.72 1.91
C LEU A 247 -9.56 -14.82 1.93
N GLY A 248 -10.16 -14.71 0.74
CA GLY A 248 -11.61 -14.80 0.57
C GLY A 248 -12.35 -13.48 0.84
N LEU A 249 -11.67 -12.39 1.17
CA LEU A 249 -12.31 -11.10 1.39
C LEU A 249 -12.84 -10.54 0.07
N VAL A 250 -14.16 -10.52 -0.06
CA VAL A 250 -14.87 -10.04 -1.25
C VAL A 250 -14.75 -8.52 -1.41
N CYS A 251 -14.87 -8.00 -2.63
CA CYS A 251 -14.95 -6.57 -2.89
C CYS A 251 -16.32 -6.22 -3.48
N ASP A 252 -17.19 -5.64 -2.67
CA ASP A 252 -18.49 -5.15 -3.13
C ASP A 252 -18.92 -3.93 -2.30
N PRO A 253 -18.43 -2.73 -2.66
CA PRO A 253 -18.70 -1.52 -1.91
C PRO A 253 -20.16 -1.06 -2.08
N VAL A 254 -20.72 -0.49 -1.03
CA VAL A 254 -22.09 0.04 -1.00
C VAL A 254 -22.27 1.12 -2.07
N GLY A 255 -23.21 0.90 -2.96
CA GLY A 255 -23.48 1.83 -4.07
C GLY A 255 -22.35 1.97 -5.09
N GLY A 256 -21.36 1.06 -5.07
CA GLY A 256 -20.18 1.12 -5.94
C GLY A 256 -19.16 2.20 -5.56
N LEU A 257 -19.33 2.83 -4.39
CA LEU A 257 -18.44 3.89 -3.92
C LEU A 257 -17.36 3.34 -3.00
N VAL A 258 -16.11 3.78 -3.18
CA VAL A 258 -14.96 3.39 -2.33
C VAL A 258 -15.02 4.14 -0.98
N GLU A 259 -16.12 3.92 -0.26
CA GLU A 259 -16.41 4.50 1.06
C GLU A 259 -16.68 3.40 2.09
N VAL A 260 -17.80 2.68 1.95
CA VAL A 260 -18.20 1.59 2.85
C VAL A 260 -18.28 0.29 2.06
N PRO A 261 -17.63 -0.79 2.50
CA PRO A 261 -16.88 -0.97 3.76
C PRO A 261 -15.40 -0.58 3.69
N CYS A 262 -14.92 0.06 2.63
CA CYS A 262 -13.49 0.29 2.36
C CYS A 262 -12.78 1.01 3.52
N GLN A 263 -13.39 2.04 4.11
CA GLN A 263 -12.82 2.75 5.25
C GLN A 263 -12.58 1.81 6.44
N ASN A 264 -13.60 1.05 6.83
CA ASN A 264 -13.48 0.10 7.95
C ASN A 264 -12.52 -1.04 7.65
N ARG A 265 -12.40 -1.47 6.38
CA ARG A 265 -11.45 -2.49 5.96
C ARG A 265 -10.00 -2.02 6.05
N ASN A 266 -9.73 -0.74 5.86
CA ASN A 266 -8.40 -0.18 6.12
C ASN A 266 -8.03 -0.31 7.60
N ALA A 267 -8.98 -0.04 8.52
CA ALA A 267 -8.77 -0.28 9.95
C ALA A 267 -8.45 -1.76 10.26
N ILE A 268 -9.18 -2.71 9.63
CA ILE A 268 -8.90 -4.15 9.77
C ILE A 268 -7.56 -4.53 9.14
N GLY A 269 -7.20 -3.94 7.99
CA GLY A 269 -5.88 -4.13 7.36
C GLY A 269 -4.73 -3.71 8.28
N VAL A 270 -4.88 -2.58 8.98
CA VAL A 270 -3.93 -2.15 10.02
C VAL A 270 -3.81 -3.20 11.12
N ALA A 271 -4.94 -3.69 11.66
CA ALA A 271 -4.93 -4.70 12.72
C ALA A 271 -4.26 -6.00 12.26
N ALA A 272 -4.53 -6.43 11.03
CA ALA A 272 -3.89 -7.60 10.43
C ALA A 272 -2.37 -7.40 10.26
N ALA A 273 -1.93 -6.22 9.80
CA ALA A 273 -0.51 -5.89 9.64
C ALA A 273 0.24 -5.94 10.97
N PHE A 274 -0.26 -5.27 12.01
CA PHE A 274 0.35 -5.29 13.36
C PHE A 274 0.41 -6.70 13.95
N SER A 275 -0.68 -7.47 13.84
CA SER A 275 -0.72 -8.83 14.35
C SER A 275 0.28 -9.73 13.63
N SER A 276 0.35 -9.64 12.30
CA SER A 276 1.25 -10.46 11.47
C SER A 276 2.71 -10.13 11.72
N ALA A 277 3.04 -8.84 11.82
CA ALA A 277 4.37 -8.37 12.18
C ALA A 277 4.79 -8.86 13.57
N GLN A 278 3.89 -8.78 14.56
CA GLN A 278 4.16 -9.26 15.91
C GLN A 278 4.40 -10.77 15.95
N LEU A 279 3.65 -11.56 15.19
CA LEU A 279 3.85 -13.00 15.10
C LEU A 279 5.23 -13.35 14.52
N ALA A 280 5.61 -12.70 13.42
CA ALA A 280 6.89 -12.93 12.77
C ALA A 280 8.08 -12.48 13.66
N LEU A 281 7.97 -11.32 14.32
CA LEU A 281 8.97 -10.84 15.28
C LEU A 281 9.11 -11.78 16.50
N ALA A 282 8.04 -12.47 16.88
CA ALA A 282 8.08 -13.51 17.92
C ALA A 282 8.71 -14.82 17.43
N GLY A 283 9.12 -14.92 16.17
CA GLY A 283 9.76 -16.09 15.58
C GLY A 283 8.79 -17.10 14.96
N ILE A 284 7.52 -16.74 14.82
CA ILE A 284 6.52 -17.59 14.13
C ILE A 284 6.74 -17.46 12.62
N LYS A 285 7.04 -18.58 11.97
CA LYS A 285 7.22 -18.67 10.51
C LYS A 285 5.92 -18.96 9.81
N SER A 286 5.74 -18.38 8.63
CA SER A 286 4.68 -18.83 7.73
C SER A 286 5.01 -20.22 7.18
N LEU A 287 4.05 -21.14 7.24
CA LEU A 287 4.21 -22.47 6.63
C LEU A 287 4.08 -22.41 5.11
N VAL A 288 3.45 -21.38 4.58
CA VAL A 288 3.35 -21.13 3.13
C VAL A 288 4.27 -19.96 2.81
N PRO A 289 5.32 -20.17 2.00
CA PRO A 289 6.22 -19.10 1.58
C PRO A 289 5.46 -17.95 0.89
N PHE A 290 6.00 -16.73 0.98
CA PHE A 290 5.35 -15.51 0.48
C PHE A 290 4.92 -15.63 -1.00
N ASP A 291 5.80 -16.11 -1.88
CA ASP A 291 5.51 -16.23 -3.32
C ASP A 291 4.37 -17.23 -3.59
N GLN A 292 4.36 -18.34 -2.86
CA GLN A 292 3.26 -19.29 -2.95
C GLN A 292 1.95 -18.70 -2.42
N MET A 293 2.00 -17.90 -1.35
CA MET A 293 0.81 -17.24 -0.79
C MET A 293 0.24 -16.19 -1.75
N ALA A 294 1.09 -15.48 -2.49
CA ALA A 294 0.66 -14.57 -3.55
C ALA A 294 -0.14 -15.32 -4.64
N HIS A 295 0.34 -16.47 -5.09
CA HIS A 295 -0.38 -17.33 -6.04
C HIS A 295 -1.68 -17.90 -5.47
N VAL A 296 -1.70 -18.26 -4.17
CA VAL A 296 -2.93 -18.71 -3.49
C VAL A 296 -3.96 -17.58 -3.48
N MET A 297 -3.55 -16.35 -3.15
CA MET A 297 -4.44 -15.18 -3.17
C MET A 297 -5.06 -14.96 -4.54
N LEU A 298 -4.27 -15.04 -5.62
CA LEU A 298 -4.78 -14.95 -7.00
C LEU A 298 -5.79 -16.05 -7.29
N SER A 299 -5.48 -17.29 -6.94
CA SER A 299 -6.35 -18.45 -7.17
C SER A 299 -7.68 -18.32 -6.42
N VAL A 300 -7.65 -17.87 -5.17
CA VAL A 300 -8.87 -17.60 -4.37
C VAL A 300 -9.67 -16.45 -5.00
N GLY A 301 -9.01 -15.38 -5.45
CA GLY A 301 -9.65 -14.26 -6.14
C GLY A 301 -10.43 -14.71 -7.38
N HIS A 302 -9.81 -15.56 -8.22
CA HIS A 302 -10.48 -16.12 -9.40
C HIS A 302 -11.67 -17.04 -9.04
N ALA A 303 -11.64 -17.69 -7.88
CA ALA A 303 -12.74 -18.53 -7.39
C ALA A 303 -13.91 -17.73 -6.79
N LEU A 304 -13.74 -16.45 -6.48
CA LEU A 304 -14.83 -15.61 -5.99
C LEU A 304 -15.89 -15.40 -7.08
N PRO A 305 -17.20 -15.44 -6.72
CA PRO A 305 -18.27 -15.08 -7.65
C PRO A 305 -18.07 -13.69 -8.28
N ALA A 306 -18.31 -13.56 -9.57
CA ALA A 306 -18.14 -12.27 -10.26
C ALA A 306 -18.96 -11.13 -9.62
N THR A 307 -20.13 -11.44 -9.06
CA THR A 307 -20.98 -10.46 -8.35
C THR A 307 -20.34 -9.88 -7.08
N LEU A 308 -19.32 -10.55 -6.54
CA LEU A 308 -18.61 -10.13 -5.32
C LEU A 308 -17.23 -9.52 -5.61
N ARG A 309 -17.04 -9.07 -6.84
CA ARG A 309 -15.80 -8.43 -7.31
C ARG A 309 -16.10 -7.04 -7.86
N GLU A 310 -16.40 -6.09 -6.95
CA GLU A 310 -16.57 -4.66 -7.24
C GLU A 310 -17.71 -4.33 -8.22
N THR A 311 -18.81 -5.05 -8.15
CA THR A 311 -19.96 -4.87 -9.07
C THR A 311 -21.16 -4.16 -8.44
N ALA A 312 -21.16 -3.94 -7.14
CA ALA A 312 -22.30 -3.46 -6.35
C ALA A 312 -23.57 -4.30 -6.55
N LYS A 313 -23.41 -5.62 -6.76
CA LYS A 313 -24.50 -6.59 -7.00
C LYS A 313 -24.55 -7.71 -5.99
N GLY A 314 -23.60 -7.74 -5.05
CA GLY A 314 -23.48 -8.72 -4.00
C GLY A 314 -24.35 -8.46 -2.77
#